data_ac23fdb1245990955fb31683902b4dbe
#
_entry.id   ac23fdb1245990955fb31683902b4dbe
#
_cell.length_a   1.000
_cell.length_b   1.000
_cell.length_c   1.000
_cell.angle_alpha   90.00
_cell.angle_beta   90.00
_cell.angle_gamma   90.00
#
_symmetry.space_group_name_H-M   'P 1'
#
loop_
_entity.id
_entity.type
_entity.pdbx_description
1 polymer ?
#
loop_
_entity_poly.entity_id
_entity_poly.type
_entity_poly.pdbx_seq_one_letter_code
_entity_poly.pdbx_strand_id
1 'polypeptide(L)' 'MGLRDDINREFPFQVSLSLDDKLEGVLDWLDDRLGRWDMYVDLRDHTIRYCFRDLADASEFKRRFVMRETG' A
#
# COMPACT_ATOMS: atom_id res chain seq x y z
N MET A 1 13.20 0.30 17.83
CA MET A 1 12.51 -0.66 17.04
C MET A 1 11.06 -0.34 17.02
N GLY A 2 10.55 -0.15 15.90
CA GLY A 2 9.21 0.28 15.79
C GLY A 2 8.34 -0.74 15.11
N LEU A 3 7.07 -0.50 15.17
CA LEU A 3 6.08 -1.26 14.47
C LEU A 3 6.39 -1.32 12.98
N ARG A 4 6.98 -0.25 12.45
CA ARG A 4 7.32 -0.18 11.02
C ARG A 4 8.34 -1.23 10.61
N ASP A 5 9.30 -1.52 11.49
CA ASP A 5 10.31 -2.54 11.18
C ASP A 5 9.68 -3.91 11.05
N ASP A 6 8.70 -4.20 11.90
CA ASP A 6 8.00 -5.47 11.83
C ASP A 6 7.17 -5.56 10.56
N ILE A 7 6.50 -4.48 10.20
CA ILE A 7 5.70 -4.44 8.98
C ILE A 7 6.60 -4.61 7.75
N ASN A 8 7.72 -3.91 7.73
CA ASN A 8 8.65 -4.01 6.59
C ASN A 8 9.24 -5.40 6.43
N ARG A 9 9.41 -6.10 7.54
CA ARG A 9 9.97 -7.44 7.50
C ARG A 9 8.96 -8.46 6.97
N GLU A 10 7.72 -8.34 7.42
CA GLU A 10 6.68 -9.27 7.05
C GLU A 10 6.05 -8.92 5.70
N PHE A 11 6.01 -7.63 5.38
CA PHE A 11 5.40 -7.13 4.15
C PHE A 11 6.42 -6.26 3.42
N PRO A 12 7.39 -6.87 2.74
CA PRO A 12 8.52 -6.12 2.18
C PRO A 12 8.21 -5.32 0.92
N PHE A 13 7.12 -5.61 0.24
CA PHE A 13 6.78 -4.93 -1.01
C PHE A 13 5.85 -3.76 -0.71
N GLN A 14 6.33 -2.54 -0.91
CA GLN A 14 5.62 -1.35 -0.49
C GLN A 14 5.25 -0.45 -1.65
N VAL A 15 4.07 0.15 -1.54
CA VAL A 15 3.60 1.16 -2.50
C VAL A 15 3.18 2.38 -1.70
N SER A 16 3.74 3.54 -2.01
CA SER A 16 3.45 4.77 -1.31
C SER A 16 2.49 5.64 -2.10
N LEU A 17 1.51 6.21 -1.41
CA LEU A 17 0.57 7.14 -1.99
C LEU A 17 0.50 8.39 -1.13
N SER A 18 0.27 9.54 -1.76
CA SER A 18 0.11 10.78 -1.04
C SER A 18 -1.13 10.73 -0.15
N LEU A 19 -1.04 11.33 1.04
CA LEU A 19 -2.19 11.44 1.93
C LEU A 19 -3.31 12.27 1.31
N ASP A 20 -2.97 13.12 0.35
CA ASP A 20 -3.93 13.97 -0.32
C ASP A 20 -4.70 13.24 -1.41
N ASP A 21 -4.20 12.10 -1.85
CA ASP A 21 -4.87 11.34 -2.90
C ASP A 21 -6.06 10.60 -2.31
N LYS A 22 -7.21 10.76 -2.94
CA LYS A 22 -8.42 10.05 -2.54
C LYS A 22 -8.73 9.02 -3.60
N LEU A 23 -8.35 7.79 -3.32
CA LEU A 23 -8.54 6.71 -4.28
C LEU A 23 -9.75 5.88 -3.88
N GLU A 24 -10.70 5.79 -4.78
CA GLU A 24 -11.89 4.99 -4.54
C GLU A 24 -11.59 3.52 -4.77
N GLY A 25 -12.21 2.70 -3.96
CA GLY A 25 -12.11 1.26 -4.13
C GLY A 25 -10.89 0.62 -3.53
N VAL A 26 -9.98 1.42 -2.96
CA VAL A 26 -8.76 0.85 -2.37
C VAL A 26 -9.10 -0.10 -1.23
N LEU A 27 -9.94 0.33 -0.32
CA LEU A 27 -10.26 -0.49 0.85
C LEU A 27 -11.03 -1.75 0.45
N ASP A 28 -11.92 -1.64 -0.53
CA ASP A 28 -12.64 -2.80 -1.02
C ASP A 28 -11.69 -3.81 -1.65
N TRP A 29 -10.73 -3.31 -2.42
CA TRP A 29 -9.74 -4.17 -3.06
C TRP A 29 -8.89 -4.87 -2.00
N LEU A 30 -8.51 -4.13 -0.95
CA LEU A 30 -7.68 -4.68 0.12
C LEU A 30 -8.45 -5.67 0.99
N ASP A 31 -9.76 -5.46 1.16
CA ASP A 31 -10.59 -6.36 1.93
C ASP A 31 -10.55 -7.79 1.39
N ASP A 32 -10.47 -7.92 0.08
CA ASP A 32 -10.38 -9.24 -0.54
C ASP A 32 -9.05 -9.92 -0.24
N ARG A 33 -8.12 -9.21 0.34
CA ARG A 33 -6.76 -9.70 0.59
C ARG A 33 -6.39 -9.60 2.06
N LEU A 34 -7.36 -9.80 2.94
CA LEU A 34 -7.10 -9.72 4.37
C LEU A 34 -5.97 -10.65 4.79
N GLY A 35 -5.08 -10.12 5.63
CA GLY A 35 -3.95 -10.89 6.12
C GLY A 35 -2.75 -10.89 5.20
N ARG A 36 -2.87 -10.31 4.00
CA ARG A 36 -1.79 -10.29 3.01
C ARG A 36 -1.20 -8.91 2.83
N TRP A 37 -1.64 -7.94 3.61
CA TRP A 37 -1.17 -6.57 3.49
C TRP A 37 -1.22 -5.88 4.84
N ASP A 38 -0.54 -4.75 4.92
CA ASP A 38 -0.62 -3.86 6.06
C ASP A 38 -0.38 -2.45 5.56
N MET A 39 -0.52 -1.46 6.42
CA MET A 39 -0.31 -0.08 6.01
C MET A 39 0.13 0.76 7.20
N TYR A 40 0.80 1.85 6.93
CA TYR A 40 1.07 2.86 7.94
C TYR A 40 1.19 4.22 7.29
N VAL A 41 1.02 5.26 8.10
CA VAL A 41 1.14 6.64 7.64
C VAL A 41 2.53 7.15 7.97
N ASP A 42 3.16 7.77 6.99
CA ASP A 42 4.45 8.41 7.16
C ASP A 42 4.22 9.92 7.13
N LEU A 43 4.23 10.53 8.31
CA LEU A 43 3.95 11.95 8.43
C LEU A 43 5.07 12.83 7.87
N ARG A 44 6.29 12.30 7.82
CA ARG A 44 7.41 13.05 7.26
C ARG A 44 7.21 13.30 5.79
N ASP A 45 6.79 12.27 5.09
CA ASP A 45 6.62 12.34 3.64
C ASP A 45 5.20 12.68 3.24
N HIS A 46 4.30 12.74 4.20
CA HIS A 46 2.88 12.99 3.94
C HIS A 46 2.33 11.92 3.01
N THR A 47 2.64 10.67 3.33
CA THR A 47 2.23 9.53 2.50
C THR A 47 1.62 8.43 3.36
N ILE A 48 0.86 7.56 2.68
CA ILE A 48 0.44 6.28 3.25
C ILE A 48 1.23 5.21 2.52
N ARG A 49 1.81 4.28 3.28
CA ARG A 49 2.53 3.16 2.70
C ARG A 49 1.69 1.91 2.83
N TYR A 50 1.36 1.34 1.70
CA TYR A 50 0.67 0.06 1.64
C TYR A 50 1.70 -1.02 1.43
N CYS A 51 1.73 -1.98 2.33
CA CYS A 51 2.77 -3.02 2.36
C CYS A 51 2.17 -4.37 2.06
N PHE A 52 2.83 -5.15 1.23
CA PHE A 52 2.31 -6.43 0.78
C PHE A 52 3.33 -7.52 1.00
N ARG A 53 2.84 -8.74 1.23
CA ARG A 53 3.68 -9.91 1.33
C ARG A 53 4.15 -10.38 -0.02
N ASP A 54 3.28 -10.28 -1.01
CA ASP A 54 3.54 -10.81 -2.34
C ASP A 54 3.80 -9.71 -3.33
N LEU A 55 4.82 -9.90 -4.14
CA LEU A 55 5.13 -8.94 -5.20
C LEU A 55 3.97 -8.81 -6.17
N ALA A 56 3.27 -9.90 -6.43
CA ALA A 56 2.13 -9.87 -7.34
C ALA A 56 1.04 -8.91 -6.86
N ASP A 57 0.74 -8.96 -5.55
CA ASP A 57 -0.26 -8.06 -4.98
C ASP A 57 0.20 -6.61 -5.05
N ALA A 58 1.45 -6.35 -4.71
CA ALA A 58 2.00 -5.01 -4.77
C ALA A 58 1.97 -4.45 -6.19
N SER A 59 2.33 -5.29 -7.16
CA SER A 59 2.36 -4.88 -8.56
C SER A 59 0.96 -4.58 -9.07
N GLU A 60 0.00 -5.39 -8.70
CA GLU A 60 -1.39 -5.15 -9.13
C GLU A 60 -1.95 -3.89 -8.49
N PHE A 61 -1.66 -3.69 -7.21
CA PHE A 61 -2.10 -2.49 -6.51
C PHE A 61 -1.54 -1.25 -7.19
N LYS A 62 -0.25 -1.28 -7.49
CA LYS A 62 0.42 -0.16 -8.12
C LYS A 62 -0.18 0.14 -9.49
N ARG A 63 -0.40 -0.90 -10.28
CA ARG A 63 -0.95 -0.74 -11.61
C ARG A 63 -2.37 -0.19 -11.56
N ARG A 64 -3.14 -0.61 -10.57
CA ARG A 64 -4.53 -0.25 -10.45
C ARG A 64 -4.75 1.15 -9.91
N PHE A 65 -3.95 1.55 -8.94
CA PHE A 65 -4.20 2.77 -8.18
C PHE A 65 -3.13 3.83 -8.33
N VAL A 66 -1.93 3.45 -8.71
CA VAL A 66 -0.81 4.40 -8.81
C VAL A 66 -0.49 4.71 -10.26
N MET A 67 -0.34 3.67 -11.07
CA MET A 67 0.02 3.83 -12.48
C MET A 67 -1.22 3.80 -13.36
N ARG A 68 -2.22 4.54 -12.98
CA ARG A 68 -3.47 4.59 -13.73
C ARG A 68 -3.23 5.29 -15.05
N GLU A 69 -3.72 4.67 -16.09
CA GLU A 69 -3.71 5.31 -17.39
C GLU A 69 -4.77 6.37 -17.42
N THR A 70 -4.36 7.55 -17.70
CA THR A 70 -5.31 8.62 -17.85
C THR A 70 -5.57 8.88 -19.33
N GLY A 71 -5.58 7.89 -19.99
CA GLY A 71 -5.79 7.82 -21.41
C GLY A 71 -6.35 8.87 -22.12
#